data_ff3b49e609c0790b7e975487880e6cd1
#
_entry.id   ff3b49e609c0790b7e975487880e6cd1
#
_cell.length_a   1.000
_cell.length_b   1.000
_cell.length_c   1.000
_cell.angle_alpha   90.00
_cell.angle_beta   90.00
_cell.angle_gamma   90.00
#
_symmetry.space_group_name_H-M   'P 1'
#
loop_
_entity.id
_entity.type
_entity.pdbx_description
1 polymer ?
#
loop_
_entity_poly.entity_id
_entity_poly.type
_entity_poly.pdbx_seq_one_letter_code
_entity_poly.pdbx_strand_id
1 'polypeptide(L)' 'MSEQKKIKVTLVKSLIGTIESQRACARGLGLRRREHTVEVLDTPENRGMINKISYLLKVE' A
#
# COMPACT_ATOMS: atom_id res chain seq x y z
N MET A 1 20.30 -4.89 -17.44
CA MET A 1 18.98 -4.29 -17.38
C MET A 1 18.23 -4.82 -16.17
N SER A 2 17.83 -3.94 -15.31
CA SER A 2 17.17 -4.39 -14.08
C SER A 2 15.67 -4.51 -14.29
N GLU A 3 15.18 -5.68 -14.03
CA GLU A 3 13.73 -5.89 -14.01
C GLU A 3 13.22 -5.48 -12.64
N GLN A 4 12.27 -4.59 -12.63
CA GLN A 4 11.65 -4.18 -11.39
C GLN A 4 10.41 -5.02 -11.16
N LYS A 5 10.36 -5.65 -10.02
CA LYS A 5 9.20 -6.42 -9.63
C LYS A 5 8.12 -5.49 -9.12
N LYS A 6 6.89 -5.86 -9.38
CA LYS A 6 5.74 -5.11 -8.90
C LYS A 6 4.96 -5.94 -7.91
N ILE A 7 4.40 -5.27 -6.95
CA ILE A 7 3.59 -5.89 -5.91
C ILE A 7 2.17 -5.37 -6.06
N LYS A 8 1.21 -6.27 -6.10
CA LYS A 8 -0.20 -5.88 -6.08
C LYS A 8 -0.66 -5.76 -4.63
N VAL A 9 -1.18 -4.61 -4.29
CA VAL A 9 -1.73 -4.38 -2.96
C VAL A 9 -3.17 -3.92 -3.09
N THR A 10 -4.01 -4.46 -2.24
CA THR A 10 -5.43 -4.12 -2.21
C THR A 10 -5.77 -3.60 -0.83
N LEU A 11 -6.41 -2.45 -0.79
CA LEU A 11 -6.87 -1.90 0.48
C LEU A 11 -8.15 -2.63 0.89
N VAL A 12 -8.05 -3.45 1.92
CA VAL A 12 -9.20 -4.29 2.34
C VAL A 12 -9.98 -3.67 3.48
N LYS A 13 -9.43 -2.66 4.14
CA LYS A 13 -10.11 -1.96 5.22
C LYS A 13 -10.19 -0.48 4.92
N SER A 14 -11.21 0.17 5.47
CA SER A 14 -11.40 1.61 5.31
C SER A 14 -10.28 2.38 6.01
N LEU A 15 -9.93 3.52 5.43
CA LEU A 15 -8.98 4.44 6.05
C LEU A 15 -9.63 5.30 7.14
N ILE A 16 -10.94 5.20 7.27
CA ILE A 16 -11.66 5.94 8.31
C ILE A 16 -11.24 5.40 9.67
N GLY A 17 -10.85 6.30 10.56
CA GLY A 17 -10.40 5.92 11.89
C GLY A 17 -8.91 5.57 11.99
N THR A 18 -8.19 5.59 10.88
CA THR A 18 -6.75 5.37 10.93
C THR A 18 -6.02 6.67 11.26
N ILE A 19 -4.81 6.54 11.79
CA ILE A 19 -3.99 7.72 12.06
C ILE A 19 -3.48 8.30 10.75
N GLU A 20 -3.15 9.58 10.80
CA GLU A 20 -2.78 10.32 9.60
C GLU A 20 -1.55 9.75 8.90
N SER A 21 -0.55 9.28 9.66
CA SER A 21 0.65 8.71 9.07
C SER A 21 0.33 7.48 8.24
N GLN A 22 -0.64 6.68 8.69
CA GLN A 22 -1.04 5.49 7.93
C GLN A 22 -1.81 5.87 6.68
N ARG A 23 -2.64 6.90 6.75
CA ARG A 23 -3.32 7.40 5.56
C ARG A 23 -2.34 7.97 4.56
N ALA A 24 -1.30 8.63 5.05
CA ALA A 24 -0.25 9.15 4.18
C ALA A 24 0.48 8.01 3.46
N CYS A 25 0.74 6.90 4.15
CA CYS A 25 1.36 5.75 3.53
C CYS A 25 0.47 5.16 2.43
N ALA A 26 -0.82 5.04 2.70
CA ALA A 26 -1.75 4.55 1.69
C ALA A 26 -1.78 5.46 0.47
N ARG A 27 -1.80 6.76 0.70
CA ARG A 27 -1.76 7.73 -0.39
C ARG A 27 -0.48 7.62 -1.20
N GLY A 28 0.65 7.44 -0.52
CA GLY A 28 1.93 7.27 -1.19
C GLY A 28 1.96 6.03 -2.07
N LEU A 29 1.19 5.01 -1.72
CA LEU A 29 1.05 3.80 -2.53
C LEU A 29 0.01 3.95 -3.62
N GLY A 30 -0.80 5.00 -3.59
CA GLY A 30 -1.85 5.21 -4.58
C GLY A 30 -3.20 4.66 -4.17
N LEU A 31 -3.33 4.17 -2.95
CA LEU A 31 -4.59 3.64 -2.44
C LEU A 31 -5.45 4.79 -1.93
N ARG A 32 -6.70 4.82 -2.36
CA ARG A 32 -7.61 5.91 -2.01
C ARG A 32 -8.85 5.45 -1.29
N ARG A 33 -9.29 4.22 -1.53
CA ARG A 33 -10.53 3.72 -0.96
C ARG A 33 -10.44 2.22 -0.78
N ARG A 34 -11.40 1.70 -0.03
CA ARG A 34 -11.48 0.27 0.22
C ARG A 34 -11.65 -0.52 -1.08
N GLU A 35 -11.01 -1.67 -1.12
CA GLU A 35 -11.05 -2.60 -2.26
C GLU A 35 -10.37 -2.07 -3.51
N HIS A 36 -9.62 -0.98 -3.37
CA HIS A 36 -8.83 -0.45 -4.48
C HIS A 36 -7.53 -1.23 -4.58
N THR A 37 -7.26 -1.77 -5.74
CA THR A 37 -6.02 -2.53 -6.01
C THR A 37 -5.08 -1.70 -6.84
N VAL A 38 -3.82 -1.64 -6.44
CA VAL A 38 -2.80 -0.94 -7.20
C VAL A 38 -1.56 -1.81 -7.29
N GLU A 39 -0.79 -1.57 -8.34
CA GLU A 39 0.53 -2.17 -8.47
C GLU A 39 1.57 -1.13 -8.10
N VAL A 40 2.50 -1.50 -7.23
CA VAL A 40 3.60 -0.63 -6.83
C VAL A 40 4.90 -1.36 -7.08
N LEU A 41 5.95 -0.58 -7.29
CA LEU A 41 7.28 -1.16 -7.48
C LEU A 41 7.75 -1.80 -6.18
N ASP A 42 8.42 -2.93 -6.32
CA ASP A 42 8.98 -3.64 -5.18
C ASP A 42 10.30 -2.99 -4.77
N THR A 43 10.20 -1.89 -4.07
CA THR A 43 11.36 -1.17 -3.55
C THR A 43 11.34 -1.18 -2.04
N PRO A 44 12.50 -1.00 -1.39
CA PRO A 44 12.52 -0.92 0.08
C PRO A 44 11.60 0.16 0.64
N GLU A 45 11.49 1.29 -0.07
CA GLU A 45 10.61 2.38 0.37
C GLU A 45 9.15 1.95 0.35
N ASN A 46 8.72 1.34 -0.75
CA ASN A 46 7.35 0.88 -0.88
C ASN A 46 7.05 -0.24 0.10
N ARG A 47 8.01 -1.14 0.31
CA ARG A 47 7.85 -2.20 1.29
C ARG A 47 7.70 -1.65 2.69
N GLY A 48 8.44 -0.60 3.03
CA GLY A 48 8.32 0.05 4.32
C GLY A 48 6.92 0.61 4.55
N MET A 49 6.37 1.26 3.53
CA MET A 49 5.01 1.78 3.61
C MET A 49 3.97 0.66 3.74
N ILE A 50 4.16 -0.40 2.95
CA ILE A 50 3.26 -1.56 3.01
C ILE A 50 3.28 -2.19 4.39
N ASN A 51 4.47 -2.35 4.98
CA ASN A 51 4.60 -2.94 6.31
C ASN A 51 3.88 -2.12 7.38
N LYS A 52 3.90 -0.80 7.26
CA LYS A 52 3.24 0.06 8.24
C LYS A 52 1.73 -0.13 8.25
N ILE A 53 1.15 -0.42 7.10
CA ILE A 53 -0.30 -0.55 6.98
C ILE A 53 -0.70 -1.93 6.48
N SER A 54 0.15 -2.94 6.70
CA SER A 54 -0.11 -4.28 6.18
C SER A 54 -1.43 -4.86 6.71
N TYR A 55 -1.82 -4.49 7.93
CA TYR A 55 -3.07 -4.96 8.49
C TYR A 55 -4.31 -4.41 7.75
N LEU A 56 -4.10 -3.38 6.94
CA LEU A 56 -5.16 -2.78 6.12
C LEU A 56 -5.13 -3.31 4.69
N LEU A 57 -4.08 -4.04 4.33
CA LEU A 57 -3.84 -4.41 2.95
C LEU A 57 -3.82 -5.91 2.77
N LYS A 58 -4.13 -6.30 1.55
CA LYS A 58 -3.87 -7.66 1.08
C LYS A 58 -2.79 -7.54 0.00
N VAL A 59 -1.71 -8.26 0.18
CA VAL A 59 -0.57 -8.24 -0.75
C VAL A 59 -0.55 -9.54 -1.53
N GLU A 60 -0.40 -9.42 -2.82
CA GLU A 60 -0.26 -10.59 -3.69
C GLU A 60 1.10 -10.67 -4.34
#